data_2cef558464f57eb81f1e8a99f0ee3210
#
_entry.id   2cef558464f57eb81f1e8a99f0ee3210
#
_cell.length_a   1.000
_cell.length_b   1.000
_cell.length_c   1.000
_cell.angle_alpha   90.00
_cell.angle_beta   90.00
_cell.angle_gamma   90.00
#
_symmetry.space_group_name_H-M   'P 1'
#
loop_
_entity.id
_entity.type
_entity.pdbx_description
1 polymer ?
#
loop_
_entity_poly.entity_id
_entity_poly.type
_entity_poly.pdbx_seq_one_letter_code
_entity_poly.pdbx_strand_id
1 'polypeptide(L)'
;MNNSSNKDQHYALDSSGNIRHIKDANPSNDEFFCLFCHRQMIAKQGKIRQWHFAHKALSPNCSYESYLHSLAKLLILQKLRSEQPFGVEIKVPFTCRNKETCIWYEDSFDESCNWTGYKNYDLKKFYNTFEVEAFYDNFRADILLSNSIKKYTPVFIEIYVSHPCEHQKIDSGNKIIELKINSEDDIKSIINSPIITEDGDLIRLYNFKPKGDFTGPPQHPKQLVKFSVFESYKMYCGNTDCQTFSCHRNKAIFELTSDFHPDFHPDFLPEYSLYDYGIVELYDLDPNLKVCNLCRYYRPRDILFDDLFDIRIDKRPIFCCLYKKLGTDKYRDPSDARTCTAFRKIDGKTMAEIRQEYKMVKTIIWKKPND
;
A
#
# COMPACT_ATOMS: atom_id res chain seq x y z
N MET A 1 -7.87 29.41 -32.09
CA MET A 1 -9.12 29.72 -31.36
C MET A 1 -8.77 29.93 -29.93
N ASN A 2 -8.75 31.17 -29.44
CA ASN A 2 -8.37 31.53 -28.09
C ASN A 2 -9.44 31.00 -27.12
N ASN A 3 -9.13 29.94 -26.37
CA ASN A 3 -9.86 29.63 -25.18
C ASN A 3 -9.56 30.71 -24.12
N SER A 4 -10.34 31.79 -24.12
CA SER A 4 -10.45 32.65 -22.94
C SER A 4 -11.11 31.83 -21.87
N SER A 5 -10.29 31.25 -20.97
CA SER A 5 -10.78 30.64 -19.74
C SER A 5 -11.73 31.64 -19.07
N ASN A 6 -12.96 31.22 -18.83
CA ASN A 6 -14.03 32.02 -18.24
C ASN A 6 -13.58 32.46 -16.84
N LYS A 7 -13.10 33.70 -16.69
CA LYS A 7 -12.63 34.32 -15.46
C LYS A 7 -13.78 34.96 -14.67
N ASP A 8 -14.96 34.34 -14.72
CA ASP A 8 -16.15 34.83 -14.03
C ASP A 8 -16.07 34.50 -12.52
N GLN A 9 -16.44 35.47 -11.67
CA GLN A 9 -16.46 35.32 -10.23
C GLN A 9 -17.85 34.87 -9.82
N HIS A 10 -17.96 33.68 -9.21
CA HIS A 10 -19.27 33.14 -8.79
C HIS A 10 -19.56 33.35 -7.30
N TYR A 11 -18.63 33.90 -6.54
CA TYR A 11 -18.79 34.19 -5.11
C TYR A 11 -18.53 35.65 -4.80
N ALA A 12 -19.28 36.19 -3.84
CA ALA A 12 -19.13 37.54 -3.27
C ALA A 12 -19.49 37.53 -1.79
N LEU A 13 -19.18 38.61 -1.07
CA LEU A 13 -19.67 38.83 0.29
C LEU A 13 -21.01 39.54 0.23
N ASP A 14 -21.94 39.17 1.09
CA ASP A 14 -23.14 39.97 1.39
C ASP A 14 -22.81 41.12 2.36
N SER A 15 -23.79 41.97 2.66
CA SER A 15 -23.64 43.11 3.59
C SER A 15 -23.28 42.68 5.02
N SER A 16 -23.54 41.44 5.39
CA SER A 16 -23.17 40.87 6.70
C SER A 16 -21.77 40.20 6.68
N GLY A 17 -21.06 40.18 5.52
CA GLY A 17 -19.76 39.59 5.37
C GLY A 17 -19.79 38.07 5.14
N ASN A 18 -20.94 37.46 4.84
CA ASN A 18 -21.03 36.05 4.52
C ASN A 18 -20.76 35.79 3.03
N ILE A 19 -20.11 34.68 2.76
CA ILE A 19 -19.86 34.25 1.36
C ILE A 19 -21.18 33.80 0.73
N ARG A 20 -21.52 34.39 -0.42
CA ARG A 20 -22.69 34.04 -1.23
C ARG A 20 -22.28 33.57 -2.59
N HIS A 21 -22.85 32.45 -3.03
CA HIS A 21 -22.73 32.00 -4.41
C HIS A 21 -23.76 32.74 -5.27
N ILE A 22 -23.42 33.03 -6.54
CA ILE A 22 -24.27 33.78 -7.47
C ILE A 22 -25.67 33.18 -7.67
N LYS A 23 -25.83 31.88 -7.52
CA LYS A 23 -27.12 31.20 -7.61
C LYS A 23 -28.06 31.52 -6.44
N ASP A 24 -27.50 31.89 -5.29
CA ASP A 24 -28.21 32.20 -4.05
C ASP A 24 -28.41 33.73 -3.87
N ALA A 25 -27.90 34.51 -4.82
CA ALA A 25 -27.95 35.97 -4.80
C ALA A 25 -29.32 36.50 -5.24
N ASN A 26 -29.86 37.45 -4.51
CA ASN A 26 -31.05 38.21 -4.90
C ASN A 26 -30.68 39.68 -5.24
N PRO A 27 -30.46 39.99 -6.53
CA PRO A 27 -29.98 41.31 -6.95
C PRO A 27 -30.91 42.49 -6.55
N SER A 28 -32.18 42.22 -6.29
CA SER A 28 -33.15 43.26 -5.93
C SER A 28 -33.12 43.68 -4.45
N ASN A 29 -32.59 42.80 -3.58
CA ASN A 29 -32.65 43.01 -2.13
C ASN A 29 -31.27 42.98 -1.46
N ASP A 30 -30.24 42.41 -2.12
CA ASP A 30 -28.95 42.20 -1.50
C ASP A 30 -27.87 43.11 -2.11
N GLU A 31 -26.97 43.57 -1.28
CA GLU A 31 -25.74 44.24 -1.70
C GLU A 31 -24.59 43.23 -1.62
N PHE A 32 -23.71 43.25 -2.60
CA PHE A 32 -22.59 42.36 -2.74
C PHE A 32 -21.27 43.09 -2.81
N PHE A 33 -20.22 42.49 -2.23
CA PHE A 33 -18.87 43.05 -2.16
C PHE A 33 -17.83 42.02 -2.57
N CYS A 34 -16.76 42.51 -3.20
CA CYS A 34 -15.67 41.65 -3.63
C CYS A 34 -14.93 41.02 -2.44
N LEU A 35 -14.61 39.74 -2.52
CA LEU A 35 -13.89 38.98 -1.50
C LEU A 35 -12.48 39.56 -1.21
N PHE A 36 -11.85 40.21 -2.20
CA PHE A 36 -10.51 40.76 -2.07
C PHE A 36 -10.51 42.25 -1.75
N CYS A 37 -11.09 43.06 -2.62
CA CYS A 37 -10.98 44.53 -2.52
C CYS A 37 -12.16 45.20 -1.79
N HIS A 38 -13.16 44.44 -1.36
CA HIS A 38 -14.37 44.88 -0.65
C HIS A 38 -15.19 45.95 -1.38
N ARG A 39 -14.93 46.20 -2.66
CA ARG A 39 -15.74 47.12 -3.46
C ARG A 39 -17.06 46.47 -3.86
N GLN A 40 -18.07 47.31 -4.08
CA GLN A 40 -19.40 46.89 -4.45
C GLN A 40 -19.40 46.12 -5.78
N MET A 41 -20.15 45.03 -5.83
CA MET A 41 -20.35 44.17 -6.99
C MET A 41 -21.81 44.13 -7.41
N ILE A 42 -22.04 43.79 -8.67
CA ILE A 42 -23.35 43.58 -9.27
C ILE A 42 -23.50 42.12 -9.61
N ALA A 43 -24.57 41.49 -9.19
CA ALA A 43 -24.94 40.15 -9.61
C ALA A 43 -25.54 40.16 -11.01
N LYS A 44 -24.83 39.60 -11.96
CA LYS A 44 -25.27 39.51 -13.37
C LYS A 44 -25.91 38.16 -13.63
N GLN A 45 -27.26 38.12 -13.61
CA GLN A 45 -28.06 36.90 -13.77
C GLN A 45 -28.89 36.90 -15.04
N GLY A 46 -28.29 37.38 -16.17
CA GLY A 46 -28.93 37.42 -17.46
C GLY A 46 -29.16 36.04 -18.09
N LYS A 47 -29.96 36.03 -19.17
CA LYS A 47 -30.34 34.78 -19.88
C LYS A 47 -29.30 34.26 -20.88
N ILE A 48 -28.32 35.08 -21.28
CA ILE A 48 -27.39 34.77 -22.38
C ILE A 48 -26.02 34.35 -21.88
N ARG A 49 -25.53 34.93 -20.81
CA ARG A 49 -24.20 34.64 -20.23
C ARG A 49 -24.34 33.90 -18.94
N GLN A 50 -23.31 33.14 -18.58
CA GLN A 50 -23.23 32.51 -17.26
C GLN A 50 -23.35 33.56 -16.17
N TRP A 51 -24.09 33.24 -15.10
CA TRP A 51 -24.29 34.14 -14.00
C TRP A 51 -22.98 34.35 -13.24
N HIS A 52 -22.67 35.62 -12.96
CA HIS A 52 -21.44 35.99 -12.26
C HIS A 52 -21.56 37.32 -11.54
N PHE A 53 -20.66 37.57 -10.60
CA PHE A 53 -20.49 38.88 -9.98
C PHE A 53 -19.47 39.72 -10.76
N ALA A 54 -19.74 41.00 -10.94
CA ALA A 54 -18.84 41.95 -11.56
C ALA A 54 -18.74 43.23 -10.72
N HIS A 55 -17.58 43.86 -10.68
CA HIS A 55 -17.41 45.14 -10.00
C HIS A 55 -18.34 46.21 -10.62
N LYS A 56 -18.97 47.01 -9.77
CA LYS A 56 -19.84 48.11 -10.19
C LYS A 56 -19.03 49.23 -10.86
N ALA A 57 -17.79 49.43 -10.43
CA ALA A 57 -16.83 50.37 -10.99
C ALA A 57 -15.49 49.69 -11.24
N LEU A 58 -14.65 50.27 -12.10
CA LEU A 58 -13.31 49.73 -12.37
C LEU A 58 -12.50 49.56 -11.07
N SER A 59 -11.87 48.40 -10.92
CA SER A 59 -11.02 48.05 -9.80
C SER A 59 -9.65 47.56 -10.31
N PRO A 60 -8.71 48.47 -10.63
CA PRO A 60 -7.48 48.13 -11.33
C PRO A 60 -6.57 47.16 -10.59
N ASN A 61 -6.68 47.09 -9.27
CA ASN A 61 -5.85 46.24 -8.41
C ASN A 61 -6.54 44.93 -8.00
N CYS A 62 -7.66 44.56 -8.64
CA CYS A 62 -8.39 43.36 -8.35
C CYS A 62 -8.35 42.41 -9.55
N SER A 63 -7.48 41.41 -9.45
CA SER A 63 -7.33 40.37 -10.46
C SER A 63 -8.18 39.13 -10.10
N TYR A 64 -8.38 38.26 -11.07
CA TYR A 64 -9.00 36.95 -10.85
C TYR A 64 -8.16 36.08 -9.90
N GLU A 65 -6.85 36.21 -9.96
CA GLU A 65 -5.91 35.58 -9.03
C GLU A 65 -6.16 36.01 -7.58
N SER A 66 -6.22 37.32 -7.32
CA SER A 66 -6.54 37.85 -5.98
C SER A 66 -7.89 37.38 -5.47
N TYR A 67 -8.87 37.23 -6.37
CA TYR A 67 -10.18 36.69 -6.05
C TYR A 67 -10.10 35.20 -5.65
N LEU A 68 -9.44 34.35 -6.47
CA LEU A 68 -9.30 32.92 -6.17
C LEU A 68 -8.56 32.69 -4.84
N HIS A 69 -7.46 33.42 -4.62
CA HIS A 69 -6.68 33.35 -3.39
C HIS A 69 -7.55 33.71 -2.16
N SER A 70 -8.32 34.79 -2.24
CA SER A 70 -9.20 35.20 -1.14
C SER A 70 -10.34 34.22 -0.92
N LEU A 71 -10.96 33.70 -1.99
CA LEU A 71 -12.04 32.71 -1.91
C LEU A 71 -11.53 31.41 -1.25
N ALA A 72 -10.39 30.90 -1.70
CA ALA A 72 -9.80 29.70 -1.14
C ALA A 72 -9.52 29.85 0.35
N LYS A 73 -8.89 30.96 0.75
CA LYS A 73 -8.57 31.28 2.14
C LYS A 73 -9.82 31.27 3.03
N LEU A 74 -10.88 31.95 2.59
CA LEU A 74 -12.12 32.07 3.36
C LEU A 74 -12.86 30.72 3.47
N LEU A 75 -12.97 29.94 2.38
CA LEU A 75 -13.69 28.67 2.38
C LEU A 75 -12.92 27.58 3.17
N ILE A 76 -11.59 27.53 3.05
CA ILE A 76 -10.77 26.63 3.85
C ILE A 76 -10.87 26.98 5.34
N LEU A 77 -10.81 28.27 5.70
CA LEU A 77 -11.00 28.70 7.08
C LEU A 77 -12.37 28.31 7.62
N GLN A 78 -13.42 28.47 6.81
CA GLN A 78 -14.77 28.08 7.17
C GLN A 78 -14.85 26.56 7.43
N LYS A 79 -14.23 25.75 6.58
CA LYS A 79 -14.13 24.30 6.77
C LYS A 79 -13.37 23.93 8.04
N LEU A 80 -12.22 24.56 8.30
CA LEU A 80 -11.45 24.36 9.53
C LEU A 80 -12.25 24.66 10.79
N ARG A 81 -13.12 25.67 10.76
CA ARG A 81 -14.01 26.06 11.87
C ARG A 81 -15.30 25.25 11.99
N SER A 82 -15.67 24.51 10.94
CA SER A 82 -16.85 23.63 10.95
C SER A 82 -16.62 22.36 11.75
N GLU A 83 -17.65 21.53 11.95
CA GLU A 83 -17.54 20.20 12.56
C GLU A 83 -16.93 19.15 11.63
N GLN A 84 -16.78 19.44 10.35
CA GLN A 84 -16.26 18.48 9.39
C GLN A 84 -14.76 18.23 9.61
N PRO A 85 -14.26 16.99 9.39
CA PRO A 85 -12.83 16.67 9.50
C PRO A 85 -12.02 17.42 8.45
N PHE A 86 -10.77 17.75 8.80
CA PHE A 86 -9.77 18.29 7.91
C PHE A 86 -8.46 17.51 8.10
N GLY A 87 -8.34 16.43 7.33
CA GLY A 87 -7.23 15.49 7.42
C GLY A 87 -6.13 15.76 6.40
N VAL A 88 -4.96 15.24 6.69
CA VAL A 88 -3.82 15.16 5.77
C VAL A 88 -3.32 13.73 5.72
N GLU A 89 -3.05 13.24 4.51
CA GLU A 89 -2.42 11.94 4.29
C GLU A 89 -0.92 12.12 4.08
N ILE A 90 -0.14 11.41 4.88
CA ILE A 90 1.32 11.56 4.91
C ILE A 90 1.97 10.22 4.59
N LYS A 91 2.97 10.24 3.69
CA LYS A 91 3.84 9.10 3.42
C LYS A 91 4.72 8.80 4.64
N VAL A 92 4.72 7.55 5.07
CA VAL A 92 5.53 7.09 6.20
C VAL A 92 6.20 5.76 5.88
N PRO A 93 7.43 5.51 6.39
CA PRO A 93 8.05 4.21 6.27
C PRO A 93 7.37 3.22 7.21
N PHE A 94 7.02 2.07 6.69
CA PHE A 94 6.51 0.94 7.45
C PHE A 94 7.53 -0.18 7.51
N THR A 95 7.53 -0.88 8.62
CA THR A 95 8.27 -2.14 8.81
C THR A 95 7.28 -3.27 9.12
N CYS A 96 7.57 -4.47 8.67
CA CYS A 96 6.75 -5.63 8.97
C CYS A 96 6.61 -5.83 10.49
N ARG A 97 5.36 -6.01 10.97
CA ARG A 97 5.08 -6.21 12.41
C ARG A 97 5.77 -7.44 13.01
N ASN A 98 6.12 -8.42 12.18
CA ASN A 98 6.75 -9.66 12.61
C ASN A 98 8.29 -9.61 12.52
N LYS A 99 8.89 -8.42 12.39
CA LYS A 99 10.33 -8.21 12.23
C LYS A 99 11.15 -9.08 13.19
N GLU A 100 10.83 -9.07 14.46
CA GLU A 100 11.63 -9.73 15.51
C GLU A 100 11.50 -11.27 15.51
N THR A 101 10.46 -11.80 14.90
CA THR A 101 10.15 -13.24 14.94
C THR A 101 10.16 -13.90 13.58
N CYS A 102 10.23 -13.13 12.51
CA CYS A 102 10.17 -13.65 11.15
C CYS A 102 11.56 -14.07 10.68
N ILE A 103 11.73 -15.39 10.46
CA ILE A 103 12.96 -15.98 9.93
C ILE A 103 13.26 -15.57 8.47
N TRP A 104 12.25 -15.04 7.78
CA TRP A 104 12.32 -14.56 6.39
C TRP A 104 12.48 -13.04 6.32
N TYR A 105 12.62 -12.37 7.47
CA TYR A 105 12.81 -10.93 7.49
C TYR A 105 14.14 -10.55 6.85
N GLU A 106 14.09 -9.56 5.98
CA GLU A 106 15.25 -8.92 5.37
C GLU A 106 15.20 -7.43 5.64
N ASP A 107 16.32 -6.86 6.07
CA ASP A 107 16.42 -5.42 6.40
C ASP A 107 16.62 -4.56 5.14
N SER A 108 16.53 -5.15 3.95
CA SER A 108 16.49 -4.43 2.68
C SER A 108 15.13 -3.77 2.47
N PHE A 109 15.12 -2.65 1.79
CA PHE A 109 13.88 -1.99 1.35
C PHE A 109 13.34 -2.70 0.09
N ASP A 110 12.63 -3.80 0.29
CA ASP A 110 12.17 -4.72 -0.75
C ASP A 110 10.65 -4.78 -0.90
N GLU A 111 9.91 -3.79 -0.41
CA GLU A 111 8.45 -3.74 -0.40
C GLU A 111 7.75 -4.86 0.42
N SER A 112 8.43 -5.96 0.68
CA SER A 112 7.89 -7.06 1.48
C SER A 112 8.01 -6.80 2.99
N CYS A 113 9.21 -6.47 3.44
CA CYS A 113 9.51 -6.27 4.86
C CYS A 113 9.55 -4.80 5.28
N ASN A 114 9.97 -3.91 4.38
CA ASN A 114 10.00 -2.47 4.59
C ASN A 114 9.41 -1.78 3.35
N TRP A 115 8.39 -0.95 3.55
CA TRP A 115 7.70 -0.28 2.44
C TRP A 115 7.27 1.14 2.82
N THR A 116 6.96 1.95 1.84
CA THR A 116 6.32 3.24 2.03
C THR A 116 4.80 3.07 2.01
N GLY A 117 4.16 3.46 3.08
CA GLY A 117 2.70 3.48 3.19
C GLY A 117 2.17 4.88 3.48
N TYR A 118 0.89 4.98 3.77
CA TYR A 118 0.20 6.23 4.05
C TYR A 118 -0.45 6.21 5.42
N LYS A 119 -0.47 7.36 6.08
CA LYS A 119 -1.16 7.56 7.36
C LYS A 119 -1.95 8.86 7.36
N ASN A 120 -3.20 8.76 7.79
CA ASN A 120 -4.11 9.89 7.85
C ASN A 120 -4.07 10.54 9.23
N TYR A 121 -3.93 11.86 9.23
CA TYR A 121 -3.96 12.69 10.44
C TYR A 121 -5.06 13.73 10.30
N ASP A 122 -6.04 13.71 11.20
CA ASP A 122 -7.02 14.79 11.30
C ASP A 122 -6.37 15.97 12.04
N LEU A 123 -6.09 17.04 11.31
CA LEU A 123 -5.38 18.21 11.85
C LEU A 123 -6.15 18.89 12.98
N LYS A 124 -7.48 18.80 13.00
CA LYS A 124 -8.33 19.39 14.05
C LYS A 124 -8.20 18.68 15.40
N LYS A 125 -7.68 17.44 15.44
CA LYS A 125 -7.31 16.77 16.69
C LYS A 125 -6.03 17.30 17.33
N PHE A 126 -5.19 17.98 16.53
CA PHE A 126 -3.91 18.53 16.99
C PHE A 126 -3.93 20.04 17.12
N TYR A 127 -4.73 20.74 16.32
CA TYR A 127 -4.77 22.19 16.25
C TYR A 127 -6.18 22.70 16.52
N ASN A 128 -6.29 23.73 17.34
CA ASN A 128 -7.57 24.32 17.76
C ASN A 128 -7.68 25.82 17.47
N THR A 129 -6.64 26.42 16.93
CA THR A 129 -6.59 27.85 16.58
C THR A 129 -6.24 27.97 15.09
N PHE A 130 -7.04 28.74 14.36
CA PHE A 130 -6.93 28.94 12.91
C PHE A 130 -6.96 30.43 12.62
N GLU A 131 -5.79 30.99 12.26
CA GLU A 131 -5.58 32.42 12.06
C GLU A 131 -5.17 32.71 10.63
N VAL A 132 -5.77 33.77 10.05
CA VAL A 132 -5.47 34.20 8.68
C VAL A 132 -4.35 35.23 8.73
N GLU A 133 -3.42 35.16 7.76
CA GLU A 133 -2.33 36.12 7.60
C GLU A 133 -1.49 36.27 8.89
N ALA A 134 -1.36 35.18 9.64
CA ALA A 134 -0.64 35.17 10.91
C ALA A 134 0.85 34.89 10.74
N PHE A 135 1.67 35.48 11.63
CA PHE A 135 3.12 35.27 11.65
C PHE A 135 3.51 34.17 12.63
N TYR A 136 4.42 33.35 12.21
CA TYR A 136 5.15 32.43 13.06
C TYR A 136 6.57 32.25 12.53
N ASP A 137 7.55 32.30 13.41
CA ASP A 137 8.97 32.12 13.10
C ASP A 137 9.46 32.97 11.89
N ASN A 138 9.12 34.27 11.93
CA ASN A 138 9.41 35.27 10.88
C ASN A 138 8.72 35.05 9.51
N PHE A 139 7.87 34.05 9.38
CA PHE A 139 7.10 33.81 8.16
C PHE A 139 5.61 34.08 8.37
N ARG A 140 4.99 34.65 7.37
CA ARG A 140 3.54 34.91 7.34
C ARG A 140 2.85 33.75 6.65
N ALA A 141 1.86 33.13 7.27
CA ALA A 141 1.02 32.09 6.70
C ALA A 141 -0.27 32.67 6.15
N ASP A 142 -0.78 32.15 5.02
CA ASP A 142 -2.15 32.45 4.59
C ASP A 142 -3.17 31.99 5.63
N ILE A 143 -3.00 30.75 6.12
CA ILE A 143 -3.73 30.25 7.30
C ILE A 143 -2.73 29.51 8.20
N LEU A 144 -2.64 29.95 9.44
CA LEU A 144 -1.80 29.33 10.47
C LEU A 144 -2.67 28.43 11.36
N LEU A 145 -2.30 27.15 11.45
CA LEU A 145 -2.89 26.20 12.38
C LEU A 145 -1.99 26.06 13.60
N SER A 146 -2.48 26.42 14.77
CA SER A 146 -1.75 26.32 16.03
C SER A 146 -2.56 25.67 17.14
N ASN A 147 -1.95 25.38 18.27
CA ASN A 147 -2.64 24.85 19.44
C ASN A 147 -2.36 25.76 20.65
N SER A 148 -3.41 26.31 21.23
CA SER A 148 -3.31 27.23 22.36
C SER A 148 -2.87 26.58 23.67
N ILE A 149 -2.97 25.24 23.79
CA ILE A 149 -2.66 24.49 25.01
C ILE A 149 -1.38 23.67 24.85
N LYS A 150 -1.23 22.95 23.71
CA LYS A 150 -0.13 22.04 23.47
C LYS A 150 0.91 22.67 22.53
N LYS A 151 2.18 22.53 22.86
CA LYS A 151 3.30 23.03 22.01
C LYS A 151 3.55 22.09 20.82
N TYR A 152 2.57 22.00 19.91
CA TYR A 152 2.82 21.40 18.60
C TYR A 152 3.46 22.41 17.66
N THR A 153 4.38 21.94 16.79
CA THR A 153 4.85 22.79 15.68
C THR A 153 3.65 23.17 14.82
N PRO A 154 3.38 24.45 14.58
CA PRO A 154 2.28 24.91 13.75
C PRO A 154 2.34 24.33 12.33
N VAL A 155 1.19 24.41 11.63
CA VAL A 155 1.09 24.08 10.21
C VAL A 155 0.69 25.33 9.46
N PHE A 156 1.38 25.63 8.40
CA PHE A 156 1.06 26.69 7.46
C PHE A 156 0.25 26.09 6.32
N ILE A 157 -0.88 26.70 6.00
CA ILE A 157 -1.57 26.46 4.72
C ILE A 157 -1.24 27.65 3.84
N GLU A 158 -0.58 27.38 2.72
CA GLU A 158 -0.19 28.36 1.71
C GLU A 158 -1.03 28.14 0.47
N ILE A 159 -1.61 29.22 -0.02
CA ILE A 159 -2.49 29.20 -1.19
C ILE A 159 -1.81 30.00 -2.28
N TYR A 160 -1.61 29.42 -3.44
CA TYR A 160 -1.05 30.15 -4.58
C TYR A 160 -1.81 29.90 -5.88
N VAL A 161 -1.78 30.87 -6.76
CA VAL A 161 -2.35 30.79 -8.11
C VAL A 161 -1.22 30.78 -9.14
N SER A 162 -0.29 31.70 -9.06
CA SER A 162 0.83 31.84 -10.00
C SER A 162 2.21 31.66 -9.34
N HIS A 163 2.35 32.05 -8.08
CA HIS A 163 3.65 32.05 -7.38
C HIS A 163 3.64 31.06 -6.20
N PRO A 164 4.41 29.94 -6.30
CA PRO A 164 4.50 28.99 -5.21
C PRO A 164 5.26 29.55 -4.01
N CYS A 165 5.24 28.82 -2.91
CA CYS A 165 5.91 29.13 -1.66
C CYS A 165 7.41 29.32 -1.87
N GLU A 166 7.99 30.33 -1.21
CA GLU A 166 9.41 30.64 -1.30
C GLU A 166 10.27 29.53 -0.67
N HIS A 167 11.41 29.24 -1.29
CA HIS A 167 12.35 28.22 -0.80
C HIS A 167 12.79 28.45 0.64
N GLN A 168 13.04 29.71 1.04
CA GLN A 168 13.41 30.03 2.41
C GLN A 168 12.38 29.59 3.44
N LYS A 169 11.08 29.68 3.09
CA LYS A 169 9.99 29.25 3.96
C LYS A 169 9.92 27.72 4.03
N ILE A 170 10.14 27.03 2.92
CA ILE A 170 10.23 25.56 2.87
C ILE A 170 11.42 25.05 3.69
N ASP A 171 12.58 25.68 3.53
CA ASP A 171 13.83 25.31 4.20
C ASP A 171 13.83 25.64 5.70
N SER A 172 12.87 26.44 6.18
CA SER A 172 12.71 26.76 7.60
C SER A 172 12.40 25.55 8.48
N GLY A 173 11.95 24.43 7.87
CA GLY A 173 11.51 23.24 8.60
C GLY A 173 10.09 23.31 9.15
N ASN A 174 9.37 24.43 8.94
CA ASN A 174 7.96 24.55 9.29
C ASN A 174 7.12 23.61 8.42
N LYS A 175 6.09 23.02 8.99
CA LYS A 175 5.13 22.18 8.24
C LYS A 175 4.28 23.04 7.32
N ILE A 176 4.27 22.75 6.03
CA ILE A 176 3.53 23.53 5.05
C ILE A 176 2.64 22.60 4.21
N ILE A 177 1.38 22.98 4.09
CA ILE A 177 0.42 22.45 3.11
C ILE A 177 0.31 23.52 2.03
N GLU A 178 0.89 23.29 0.87
CA GLU A 178 0.82 24.19 -0.27
C GLU A 178 -0.31 23.75 -1.21
N LEU A 179 -1.20 24.68 -1.52
CA LEU A 179 -2.41 24.47 -2.32
C LEU A 179 -2.36 25.37 -3.57
N LYS A 180 -2.19 24.78 -4.73
CA LYS A 180 -2.30 25.46 -6.01
C LYS A 180 -3.75 25.55 -6.43
N ILE A 181 -4.22 26.75 -6.73
CA ILE A 181 -5.60 27.01 -7.10
C ILE A 181 -5.64 27.64 -8.50
N ASN A 182 -6.14 26.91 -9.48
CA ASN A 182 -6.32 27.39 -10.85
C ASN A 182 -7.77 27.83 -11.12
N SER A 183 -8.73 27.30 -10.33
CA SER A 183 -10.17 27.50 -10.51
C SER A 183 -10.96 27.42 -9.21
N GLU A 184 -12.21 27.85 -9.24
CA GLU A 184 -13.15 27.63 -8.13
C GLU A 184 -13.44 26.16 -7.87
N ASP A 185 -13.33 25.30 -8.90
CA ASP A 185 -13.58 23.86 -8.75
C ASP A 185 -12.46 23.15 -7.99
N ASP A 186 -11.21 23.62 -8.10
CA ASP A 186 -10.10 23.14 -7.26
C ASP A 186 -10.40 23.42 -5.80
N ILE A 187 -10.89 24.62 -5.47
CA ILE A 187 -11.29 24.99 -4.11
C ILE A 187 -12.40 24.07 -3.60
N LYS A 188 -13.43 23.83 -4.42
CA LYS A 188 -14.54 22.92 -4.07
C LYS A 188 -14.05 21.52 -3.83
N SER A 189 -13.12 21.02 -4.62
CA SER A 189 -12.52 19.71 -4.45
C SER A 189 -11.82 19.59 -3.09
N ILE A 190 -11.01 20.58 -2.72
CA ILE A 190 -10.30 20.62 -1.44
C ILE A 190 -11.27 20.70 -0.25
N ILE A 191 -12.29 21.57 -0.29
CA ILE A 191 -13.21 21.72 0.84
C ILE A 191 -14.19 20.54 0.99
N ASN A 192 -14.50 19.82 -0.09
CA ASN A 192 -15.37 18.66 -0.05
C ASN A 192 -14.62 17.37 0.34
N SER A 193 -13.31 17.32 0.19
CA SER A 193 -12.52 16.16 0.61
C SER A 193 -12.31 16.18 2.14
N PRO A 194 -12.54 15.07 2.85
CA PRO A 194 -12.22 14.97 4.28
C PRO A 194 -10.71 14.88 4.54
N ILE A 195 -9.92 14.50 3.52
CA ILE A 195 -8.49 14.26 3.60
C ILE A 195 -7.81 14.92 2.40
N ILE A 196 -6.76 15.68 2.68
CA ILE A 196 -5.86 16.26 1.68
C ILE A 196 -4.74 15.26 1.43
N THR A 197 -4.58 14.85 0.17
CA THR A 197 -3.53 13.93 -0.29
C THR A 197 -2.60 14.65 -1.23
N GLU A 198 -1.30 14.49 -1.04
CA GLU A 198 -0.29 15.03 -1.95
C GLU A 198 -0.42 14.40 -3.33
N ASP A 199 -0.58 15.23 -4.38
CA ASP A 199 -0.66 14.80 -5.78
C ASP A 199 0.51 15.32 -6.64
N GLY A 200 1.37 16.16 -6.06
CA GLY A 200 2.53 16.75 -6.72
C GLY A 200 2.24 17.94 -7.63
N ASP A 201 1.01 18.11 -8.07
CA ASP A 201 0.60 19.20 -8.98
C ASP A 201 -0.16 20.32 -8.26
N LEU A 202 -1.26 19.99 -7.58
CA LEU A 202 -2.13 20.94 -6.89
C LEU A 202 -1.86 20.98 -5.39
N ILE A 203 -1.38 19.89 -4.80
CA ILE A 203 -1.18 19.75 -3.36
C ILE A 203 0.23 19.24 -3.09
N ARG A 204 0.98 19.97 -2.29
CA ARG A 204 2.31 19.59 -1.82
C ARG A 204 2.41 19.70 -0.31
N LEU A 205 3.13 18.75 0.29
CA LEU A 205 3.32 18.67 1.73
C LEU A 205 4.82 18.80 2.05
N TYR A 206 5.21 19.83 2.80
CA TYR A 206 6.60 20.03 3.18
C TYR A 206 6.79 19.84 4.69
N ASN A 207 7.92 19.21 5.05
CA ASN A 207 8.40 19.08 6.43
C ASN A 207 7.49 18.26 7.37
N PHE A 208 6.58 17.48 6.83
CA PHE A 208 5.82 16.51 7.61
C PHE A 208 6.69 15.28 7.88
N LYS A 209 7.33 15.26 9.05
CA LYS A 209 8.12 14.13 9.53
C LYS A 209 7.40 13.46 10.68
N PRO A 210 6.58 12.44 10.41
CA PRO A 210 5.87 11.73 11.46
C PRO A 210 6.89 11.03 12.38
N LYS A 211 6.66 11.14 13.70
CA LYS A 211 7.48 10.48 14.71
C LYS A 211 6.86 9.13 15.07
N GLY A 212 7.69 8.12 15.20
CA GLY A 212 7.31 6.78 15.66
C GLY A 212 7.65 5.69 14.65
N ASP A 213 7.66 4.48 15.15
CA ASP A 213 7.87 3.28 14.34
C ASP A 213 6.50 2.81 13.82
N PHE A 214 6.33 2.81 12.51
CA PHE A 214 5.13 2.35 11.88
C PHE A 214 5.28 0.89 11.51
N THR A 215 4.44 0.04 12.08
CA THR A 215 4.46 -1.40 11.81
C THR A 215 3.11 -1.84 11.24
N GLY A 216 3.16 -2.80 10.33
CA GLY A 216 1.96 -3.34 9.69
C GLY A 216 2.16 -4.75 9.13
N PRO A 217 1.12 -5.37 8.56
CA PRO A 217 1.28 -6.54 7.74
C PRO A 217 2.03 -6.12 6.46
N PRO A 218 2.91 -6.96 5.88
CA PRO A 218 3.58 -6.63 4.63
C PRO A 218 2.56 -6.37 3.51
N GLN A 219 2.81 -5.35 2.70
CA GLN A 219 1.92 -4.98 1.59
C GLN A 219 2.00 -6.04 0.48
N HIS A 220 3.20 -6.52 0.20
CA HIS A 220 3.48 -7.60 -0.73
C HIS A 220 4.15 -8.74 0.03
N PRO A 221 3.38 -9.72 0.54
CA PRO A 221 3.96 -10.83 1.29
C PRO A 221 4.98 -11.58 0.46
N LYS A 222 6.14 -11.90 1.07
CA LYS A 222 7.18 -12.69 0.44
C LYS A 222 6.62 -14.06 0.06
N GLN A 223 6.76 -14.43 -1.20
CA GLN A 223 6.30 -15.71 -1.70
C GLN A 223 7.24 -16.82 -1.24
N LEU A 224 6.66 -17.90 -0.78
CA LEU A 224 7.37 -19.05 -0.24
C LEU A 224 6.80 -20.34 -0.86
N VAL A 225 7.59 -21.37 -0.87
CA VAL A 225 7.16 -22.73 -1.20
C VAL A 225 7.34 -23.59 0.04
N LYS A 226 6.35 -24.45 0.31
CA LYS A 226 6.32 -25.31 1.52
C LYS A 226 6.12 -26.75 1.11
N PHE A 227 6.98 -27.63 1.66
CA PHE A 227 6.82 -29.08 1.62
C PHE A 227 6.51 -29.58 3.03
N SER A 228 5.51 -30.41 3.19
CA SER A 228 5.10 -30.96 4.49
C SER A 228 4.84 -32.45 4.40
N VAL A 229 5.22 -33.17 5.45
CA VAL A 229 4.92 -34.59 5.64
C VAL A 229 4.11 -34.75 6.92
N PHE A 230 3.01 -35.48 6.84
CA PHE A 230 2.08 -35.68 7.95
C PHE A 230 2.28 -37.05 8.62
N GLU A 231 1.72 -37.25 9.81
CA GLU A 231 1.73 -38.54 10.56
C GLU A 231 1.17 -39.71 9.73
N SER A 232 0.28 -39.43 8.81
CA SER A 232 -0.24 -40.40 7.83
C SER A 232 0.74 -40.77 6.72
N TYR A 233 1.93 -40.11 6.67
CA TYR A 233 2.90 -40.11 5.57
C TYR A 233 2.38 -39.55 4.25
N LYS A 234 1.23 -38.87 4.26
CA LYS A 234 0.84 -38.02 3.14
C LYS A 234 1.80 -36.82 3.06
N MET A 235 2.10 -36.43 1.82
CA MET A 235 2.97 -35.31 1.53
C MET A 235 2.19 -34.22 0.82
N TYR A 236 2.56 -32.99 1.09
CA TYR A 236 2.02 -31.81 0.44
C TYR A 236 3.19 -30.92 0.03
N CYS A 237 3.13 -30.38 -1.18
CA CYS A 237 4.01 -29.29 -1.62
C CYS A 237 3.18 -28.25 -2.33
N GLY A 238 3.41 -26.98 -2.04
CA GLY A 238 2.65 -25.91 -2.66
C GLY A 238 3.11 -24.53 -2.21
N ASN A 239 2.58 -23.53 -2.90
CA ASN A 239 2.87 -22.13 -2.65
C ASN A 239 2.21 -21.67 -1.34
N THR A 240 2.91 -20.81 -0.66
CA THR A 240 2.48 -20.07 0.54
C THR A 240 3.11 -18.70 0.53
N ASP A 241 2.89 -17.91 1.55
CA ASP A 241 3.55 -16.62 1.73
C ASP A 241 3.94 -16.41 3.20
N CYS A 242 4.75 -15.39 3.47
CA CYS A 242 5.25 -15.12 4.81
C CYS A 242 4.17 -14.70 5.82
N GLN A 243 2.95 -14.31 5.40
CA GLN A 243 1.83 -14.00 6.29
C GLN A 243 1.02 -15.25 6.64
N THR A 244 0.78 -16.10 5.64
CA THR A 244 0.00 -17.33 5.79
C THR A 244 0.86 -18.51 6.19
N PHE A 245 2.19 -18.35 6.08
CA PHE A 245 3.16 -19.31 6.55
C PHE A 245 2.92 -19.60 8.04
N SER A 246 2.49 -20.78 8.33
CA SER A 246 2.37 -21.32 9.68
C SER A 246 3.25 -22.55 9.78
N CYS A 247 4.33 -22.46 10.54
CA CYS A 247 5.04 -23.65 10.98
C CYS A 247 4.09 -24.47 11.82
N HIS A 248 4.08 -25.78 11.65
CA HIS A 248 3.45 -26.73 12.56
C HIS A 248 1.92 -26.82 12.53
N ARG A 249 1.27 -26.57 11.39
CA ARG A 249 -0.15 -26.88 11.26
C ARG A 249 -0.41 -28.37 11.36
N ASN A 250 -1.13 -28.74 12.45
CA ASN A 250 -1.87 -29.99 12.64
C ASN A 250 -1.27 -31.25 12.02
N LYS A 251 -0.55 -32.04 12.81
CA LYS A 251 -0.08 -33.40 12.48
C LYS A 251 1.05 -33.51 11.45
N ALA A 252 1.71 -32.42 11.09
CA ALA A 252 2.97 -32.51 10.34
C ALA A 252 4.07 -33.06 11.24
N ILE A 253 4.86 -33.98 10.69
CA ILE A 253 6.07 -34.55 11.35
C ILE A 253 7.33 -33.89 10.79
N PHE A 254 7.23 -33.31 9.61
CA PHE A 254 8.33 -32.63 8.93
C PHE A 254 7.78 -31.52 8.03
N GLU A 255 8.44 -30.38 8.04
CA GLU A 255 8.17 -29.27 7.15
C GLU A 255 9.47 -28.65 6.65
N LEU A 256 9.47 -28.29 5.37
CA LEU A 256 10.54 -27.59 4.70
C LEU A 256 9.95 -26.41 3.98
N THR A 257 10.52 -25.23 4.19
CA THR A 257 10.08 -24.02 3.52
C THR A 257 11.27 -23.33 2.87
N SER A 258 11.07 -22.84 1.69
CA SER A 258 12.06 -22.10 0.92
C SER A 258 11.49 -20.80 0.37
N ASP A 259 12.34 -19.80 0.22
CA ASP A 259 11.98 -18.59 -0.50
C ASP A 259 11.92 -18.87 -2.01
N PHE A 260 10.93 -18.20 -2.64
CA PHE A 260 10.78 -18.26 -4.08
C PHE A 260 11.71 -17.24 -4.72
N HIS A 261 12.69 -17.69 -5.50
CA HIS A 261 13.48 -16.82 -6.37
C HIS A 261 12.97 -16.95 -7.82
N PRO A 262 12.44 -15.85 -8.41
CA PRO A 262 11.98 -15.88 -9.81
C PRO A 262 13.09 -16.12 -10.82
N ASP A 263 14.36 -16.02 -10.42
CA ASP A 263 15.53 -16.27 -11.26
C ASP A 263 15.91 -17.75 -11.39
N PHE A 264 15.21 -18.63 -10.69
CA PHE A 264 15.33 -20.07 -10.98
C PHE A 264 14.68 -20.36 -12.32
N HIS A 265 15.44 -21.01 -13.18
CA HIS A 265 15.17 -21.37 -14.57
C HIS A 265 13.66 -21.46 -14.89
N PRO A 266 13.19 -20.76 -15.94
CA PRO A 266 11.76 -20.76 -16.33
C PRO A 266 11.20 -22.15 -16.65
N ASP A 267 12.06 -23.16 -16.82
CA ASP A 267 11.68 -24.53 -17.15
C ASP A 267 11.43 -25.43 -15.92
N PHE A 268 11.74 -24.94 -14.68
CA PHE A 268 11.48 -25.70 -13.45
C PHE A 268 10.54 -24.93 -12.54
N LEU A 269 9.36 -25.49 -12.31
CA LEU A 269 8.46 -24.98 -11.27
C LEU A 269 9.14 -25.18 -9.91
N PRO A 270 9.33 -24.12 -9.10
CA PRO A 270 10.04 -24.18 -7.81
C PRO A 270 9.50 -25.26 -6.86
N GLU A 271 8.22 -25.51 -6.94
CA GLU A 271 7.50 -26.51 -6.14
C GLU A 271 8.01 -27.93 -6.41
N TYR A 272 8.36 -28.24 -7.64
CA TYR A 272 8.91 -29.56 -7.98
C TYR A 272 10.31 -29.77 -7.41
N SER A 273 11.14 -28.76 -7.48
CA SER A 273 12.48 -28.78 -6.90
C SER A 273 12.41 -28.90 -5.38
N LEU A 274 11.48 -28.20 -4.73
CA LEU A 274 11.30 -28.29 -3.27
C LEU A 274 10.76 -29.65 -2.86
N TYR A 275 9.84 -30.24 -3.63
CA TYR A 275 9.34 -31.58 -3.36
C TYR A 275 10.46 -32.63 -3.38
N ASP A 276 11.28 -32.66 -4.41
CA ASP A 276 12.39 -33.59 -4.56
C ASP A 276 13.45 -33.36 -3.48
N TYR A 277 13.76 -32.08 -3.17
CA TYR A 277 14.64 -31.75 -2.05
C TYR A 277 14.07 -32.21 -0.70
N GLY A 278 12.77 -32.04 -0.46
CA GLY A 278 12.09 -32.54 0.73
C GLY A 278 12.20 -34.05 0.89
N ILE A 279 12.12 -34.81 -0.21
CA ILE A 279 12.33 -36.27 -0.20
C ILE A 279 13.78 -36.62 0.16
N VAL A 280 14.76 -35.87 -0.33
CA VAL A 280 16.19 -36.04 0.02
C VAL A 280 16.40 -35.82 1.52
N GLU A 281 15.84 -34.75 2.07
CA GLU A 281 15.96 -34.45 3.50
C GLU A 281 15.27 -35.52 4.39
N LEU A 282 14.12 -36.02 3.95
CA LEU A 282 13.42 -37.10 4.63
C LEU A 282 14.25 -38.41 4.71
N TYR A 283 15.08 -38.65 3.72
CA TYR A 283 15.93 -39.86 3.69
C TYR A 283 16.83 -39.97 4.93
N ASP A 284 17.40 -38.85 5.37
CA ASP A 284 18.33 -38.80 6.51
C ASP A 284 17.64 -38.67 7.87
N LEU A 285 16.43 -38.10 7.90
CA LEU A 285 15.72 -37.79 9.13
C LEU A 285 15.13 -39.01 9.81
N ASP A 286 14.62 -39.98 9.04
CA ASP A 286 14.04 -41.18 9.55
C ASP A 286 14.51 -42.40 8.76
N PRO A 287 15.49 -43.16 9.31
CA PRO A 287 15.97 -44.39 8.65
C PRO A 287 14.87 -45.42 8.39
N ASN A 288 13.78 -45.39 9.17
CA ASN A 288 12.69 -46.35 9.10
C ASN A 288 11.53 -45.87 8.22
N LEU A 289 11.60 -44.65 7.72
CA LEU A 289 10.55 -44.06 6.88
C LEU A 289 10.38 -44.88 5.61
N LYS A 290 9.16 -45.40 5.39
CA LYS A 290 8.76 -46.11 4.20
C LYS A 290 7.76 -45.29 3.42
N VAL A 291 8.25 -44.60 2.37
CA VAL A 291 7.46 -43.88 1.39
C VAL A 291 7.89 -44.30 0.00
N CYS A 292 6.95 -44.38 -0.93
CA CYS A 292 7.25 -44.88 -2.28
C CYS A 292 8.31 -44.03 -3.01
N ASN A 293 8.41 -42.74 -2.74
CA ASN A 293 9.46 -41.87 -3.27
C ASN A 293 10.89 -42.30 -2.90
N LEU A 294 11.05 -42.93 -1.74
CA LEU A 294 12.34 -43.47 -1.26
C LEU A 294 12.60 -44.91 -1.69
N CYS A 295 11.74 -45.47 -2.55
CA CYS A 295 11.88 -46.84 -3.02
C CYS A 295 12.74 -46.92 -4.26
N ARG A 296 13.72 -47.86 -4.30
CA ARG A 296 14.56 -48.08 -5.48
C ARG A 296 13.80 -48.45 -6.77
N TYR A 297 12.54 -48.85 -6.64
CA TYR A 297 11.63 -49.21 -7.75
C TYR A 297 10.75 -48.04 -8.17
N TYR A 298 10.87 -46.91 -7.54
CA TYR A 298 10.25 -45.67 -7.95
C TYR A 298 10.87 -45.16 -9.24
N ARG A 299 10.06 -44.63 -10.12
CA ARG A 299 10.47 -43.82 -11.27
C ARG A 299 9.60 -42.57 -11.29
N PRO A 300 10.20 -41.39 -11.46
CA PRO A 300 9.42 -40.20 -11.77
C PRO A 300 8.68 -40.43 -13.08
N ARG A 301 7.45 -39.99 -13.18
CA ARG A 301 6.75 -39.91 -14.45
C ARG A 301 7.42 -38.81 -15.27
N ASP A 302 7.80 -39.07 -16.52
CA ASP A 302 8.05 -38.02 -17.47
C ASP A 302 6.73 -37.31 -17.74
N ILE A 303 6.53 -36.16 -17.08
CA ILE A 303 5.35 -35.34 -17.24
C ILE A 303 5.56 -34.60 -18.55
N LEU A 304 4.77 -34.91 -19.57
CA LEU A 304 4.70 -34.11 -20.78
C LEU A 304 4.20 -32.73 -20.41
N PHE A 305 4.76 -31.70 -21.01
CA PHE A 305 4.50 -30.28 -20.72
C PHE A 305 3.00 -29.92 -20.70
N ASP A 306 2.15 -30.62 -21.48
CA ASP A 306 0.72 -30.39 -21.55
C ASP A 306 -0.04 -30.80 -20.26
N ASP A 307 0.54 -31.65 -19.42
CA ASP A 307 -0.05 -32.11 -18.16
C ASP A 307 0.30 -31.18 -16.98
N LEU A 308 1.21 -30.21 -17.16
CA LEU A 308 1.76 -29.37 -16.09
C LEU A 308 0.74 -28.38 -15.52
N PHE A 309 -0.26 -27.98 -16.31
CA PHE A 309 -1.25 -26.97 -15.89
C PHE A 309 -2.41 -27.55 -15.08
N ASP A 310 -2.61 -28.85 -15.05
CA ASP A 310 -3.78 -29.49 -14.42
C ASP A 310 -3.41 -30.44 -13.25
N ILE A 311 -2.14 -30.61 -12.94
CA ILE A 311 -1.69 -31.51 -11.87
C ILE A 311 -1.46 -30.69 -10.58
N ARG A 312 -2.38 -30.83 -9.61
CA ARG A 312 -2.07 -30.43 -8.24
C ARG A 312 -0.84 -31.22 -7.75
N ILE A 313 0.14 -30.52 -7.19
CA ILE A 313 1.44 -31.07 -6.76
C ILE A 313 1.27 -32.18 -5.71
N ASP A 314 0.22 -32.12 -4.92
CA ASP A 314 -0.19 -33.15 -3.95
C ASP A 314 -0.55 -34.50 -4.59
N LYS A 315 -0.68 -34.55 -5.92
CA LYS A 315 -1.06 -35.74 -6.68
C LYS A 315 -0.01 -36.21 -7.68
N ARG A 316 1.27 -35.88 -7.48
CA ARG A 316 2.33 -36.45 -8.33
C ARG A 316 2.21 -37.99 -8.31
N PRO A 317 1.85 -38.63 -9.43
CA PRO A 317 1.69 -40.05 -9.46
C PRO A 317 3.07 -40.71 -9.32
N ILE A 318 3.23 -41.52 -8.29
CA ILE A 318 4.41 -42.35 -8.08
C ILE A 318 4.28 -43.55 -8.96
N PHE A 319 5.18 -43.67 -9.95
CA PHE A 319 5.21 -44.85 -10.79
C PHE A 319 6.03 -45.97 -10.14
N CYS A 320 5.39 -47.10 -9.89
CA CYS A 320 6.05 -48.29 -9.39
C CYS A 320 6.44 -49.27 -10.51
N CYS A 321 7.72 -49.50 -10.73
CA CYS A 321 8.18 -50.43 -11.77
C CYS A 321 7.70 -51.88 -11.54
N LEU A 322 7.35 -52.25 -10.33
CA LEU A 322 6.90 -53.60 -9.97
C LEU A 322 5.38 -53.78 -9.97
N TYR A 323 4.62 -52.79 -10.41
CA TYR A 323 3.15 -52.81 -10.28
C TYR A 323 2.51 -54.10 -10.88
N LYS A 324 2.94 -54.56 -12.04
CA LYS A 324 2.45 -55.80 -12.65
C LYS A 324 2.78 -57.02 -11.82
N LYS A 325 4.00 -57.11 -11.29
CA LYS A 325 4.47 -58.22 -10.43
C LYS A 325 3.76 -58.30 -9.10
N LEU A 326 3.38 -57.11 -8.57
CA LEU A 326 2.72 -57.01 -7.26
C LEU A 326 1.17 -57.05 -7.39
N GLY A 327 0.62 -57.03 -8.61
CA GLY A 327 -0.84 -56.96 -8.83
C GLY A 327 -1.44 -55.67 -8.27
N THR A 328 -0.71 -54.56 -8.27
CA THR A 328 -1.15 -53.27 -7.69
C THR A 328 -1.36 -52.23 -8.79
N ASP A 329 -1.95 -51.10 -8.45
CA ASP A 329 -2.04 -49.98 -9.38
C ASP A 329 -0.69 -49.49 -9.86
N LYS A 330 -0.63 -49.04 -11.10
CA LYS A 330 0.57 -48.52 -11.76
C LYS A 330 1.08 -47.25 -11.03
N TYR A 331 0.16 -46.40 -10.58
CA TYR A 331 0.43 -45.17 -9.84
C TYR A 331 0.07 -45.37 -8.38
N ARG A 332 0.97 -44.98 -7.49
CA ARG A 332 0.89 -45.25 -6.07
C ARG A 332 0.80 -43.95 -5.27
N ASP A 333 0.19 -44.03 -4.08
CA ASP A 333 0.34 -43.02 -3.03
C ASP A 333 1.67 -43.21 -2.29
N PRO A 334 2.35 -42.13 -1.84
CA PRO A 334 3.58 -42.26 -1.04
C PRO A 334 3.43 -43.20 0.15
N SER A 335 2.27 -43.20 0.82
CA SER A 335 1.97 -44.02 2.00
C SER A 335 1.82 -45.51 1.72
N ASP A 336 1.61 -45.91 0.48
CA ASP A 336 1.46 -47.34 0.10
C ASP A 336 2.72 -48.16 0.44
N ALA A 337 3.88 -47.51 0.52
CA ALA A 337 5.10 -48.18 0.91
C ALA A 337 5.05 -48.80 2.32
N ARG A 338 4.17 -48.34 3.22
CA ARG A 338 4.05 -48.82 4.61
C ARG A 338 3.70 -50.30 4.65
N THR A 339 2.84 -50.74 3.76
CA THR A 339 2.37 -52.14 3.68
C THR A 339 3.03 -52.91 2.55
N CYS A 340 3.90 -52.27 1.75
CA CYS A 340 4.52 -52.89 0.58
C CYS A 340 5.64 -53.90 0.99
N THR A 341 5.43 -55.14 0.72
CA THR A 341 6.44 -56.25 1.00
C THR A 341 7.65 -56.13 0.11
N ALA A 342 7.55 -55.53 -1.07
CA ALA A 342 8.62 -55.34 -2.02
C ALA A 342 9.40 -54.02 -1.82
N PHE A 343 9.05 -53.20 -0.84
CA PHE A 343 9.76 -51.95 -0.60
C PHE A 343 11.27 -52.21 -0.36
N ARG A 344 12.08 -51.50 -1.04
CA ARG A 344 13.55 -51.48 -0.84
C ARG A 344 14.01 -50.02 -0.92
N LYS A 345 14.51 -49.52 0.19
CA LYS A 345 15.01 -48.15 0.29
C LYS A 345 16.16 -47.95 -0.77
N ILE A 346 16.17 -46.76 -1.39
CA ILE A 346 17.25 -46.33 -2.29
C ILE A 346 18.56 -46.29 -1.51
N ASP A 347 19.68 -46.54 -2.16
CA ASP A 347 20.99 -46.52 -1.51
C ASP A 347 21.50 -45.09 -1.28
N GLY A 348 22.36 -44.94 -0.26
CA GLY A 348 22.88 -43.65 0.16
C GLY A 348 23.77 -42.96 -0.87
N LYS A 349 24.41 -43.66 -1.78
CA LYS A 349 25.23 -43.04 -2.82
C LYS A 349 24.35 -42.32 -3.83
N THR A 350 23.31 -42.98 -4.30
CA THR A 350 22.31 -42.35 -5.21
C THR A 350 21.65 -41.14 -4.57
N MET A 351 21.31 -41.20 -3.27
CA MET A 351 20.74 -40.03 -2.58
C MET A 351 21.73 -38.89 -2.43
N ALA A 352 23.01 -39.17 -2.22
CA ALA A 352 24.05 -38.15 -2.17
C ALA A 352 24.27 -37.43 -3.52
N GLU A 353 24.15 -38.18 -4.63
CA GLU A 353 24.20 -37.62 -5.98
C GLU A 353 23.01 -36.66 -6.21
N ILE A 354 21.79 -37.08 -5.90
CA ILE A 354 20.58 -36.24 -6.00
C ILE A 354 20.73 -34.98 -5.13
N ARG A 355 21.23 -35.11 -3.92
CA ARG A 355 21.42 -33.98 -2.99
C ARG A 355 22.34 -32.90 -3.56
N GLN A 356 23.35 -33.25 -4.35
CA GLN A 356 24.27 -32.27 -4.91
C GLN A 356 23.61 -31.29 -5.89
N GLU A 357 22.52 -31.70 -6.52
CA GLU A 357 21.76 -30.87 -7.44
C GLU A 357 21.00 -29.73 -6.75
N TYR A 358 20.72 -29.86 -5.46
CA TYR A 358 19.84 -28.89 -4.69
C TYR A 358 20.59 -28.02 -3.70
N LYS A 359 21.93 -27.96 -3.75
CA LYS A 359 22.75 -27.26 -2.72
C LYS A 359 22.55 -25.73 -2.62
N MET A 360 21.80 -25.10 -3.51
CA MET A 360 21.74 -23.65 -3.63
C MET A 360 20.45 -22.99 -3.13
N VAL A 361 19.53 -23.75 -2.53
CA VAL A 361 18.24 -23.22 -2.08
C VAL A 361 18.31 -22.87 -0.60
N LYS A 362 18.04 -21.61 -0.24
CA LYS A 362 17.84 -21.20 1.16
C LYS A 362 16.59 -21.89 1.68
N THR A 363 16.76 -22.82 2.61
CA THR A 363 15.67 -23.61 3.17
C THR A 363 15.66 -23.55 4.68
N ILE A 364 14.48 -23.66 5.25
CA ILE A 364 14.26 -23.80 6.68
C ILE A 364 13.57 -25.12 6.90
N ILE A 365 14.20 -25.96 7.74
CA ILE A 365 13.72 -27.30 8.07
C ILE A 365 13.18 -27.28 9.49
N TRP A 366 11.99 -27.82 9.65
CA TRP A 366 11.41 -28.10 10.95
C TRP A 366 11.08 -29.58 11.08
N LYS A 367 11.34 -30.14 12.24
CA LYS A 367 11.03 -31.51 12.60
C LYS A 367 10.26 -31.51 13.93
N LYS A 368 9.19 -32.32 14.03
CA LYS A 368 8.48 -32.51 15.28
C LYS A 368 9.47 -33.08 16.33
N PRO A 369 9.58 -32.47 17.51
CA PRO A 369 10.37 -33.05 18.57
C PRO A 369 9.90 -34.49 18.83
N ASN A 370 10.84 -35.41 18.98
CA ASN A 370 10.51 -36.75 19.45
C ASN A 370 10.09 -36.61 20.91
N ASP A 371 8.88 -37.03 21.25
CA ASP A 371 8.40 -37.17 22.64
C ASP A 371 9.23 -38.21 23.37
#